data_986d1f1cb890622cc9a449cbb6555db7
#
_entry.id   986d1f1cb890622cc9a449cbb6555db7
#
_cell.length_a   1.000
_cell.length_b   1.000
_cell.length_c   1.000
_cell.angle_alpha   90.00
_cell.angle_beta   90.00
_cell.angle_gamma   90.00
#
_symmetry.space_group_name_H-M   'P 1'
#
loop_
_entity.id
_entity.type
_entity.pdbx_description
1 polymer ?
#
loop_
_entity_poly.entity_id
_entity_poly.type
_entity_poly.pdbx_seq_one_letter_code
_entity_poly.pdbx_strand_id
1 'polypeptide(L)'
;MNIKKQIVAACAVVTVASASAFDAALTDPLAWLYADSKIATAERLDEVDVPANGVVDANILVNGLKPGERLEFDASEKGGEWYRMRAVPVARNTGVNGFLEKNPGDNPHVARRAPFEVFDVLEPIANGDGGQRAGRPTVAVITDAKETEGLYFRMQNPPKGAKSLDIHFRIRQGNEERQLSLKVNVHNVLLPPVGKDSFKYTNWMDFDSMAVSHGLKPWSEEHWKMIEKYVRLATRGRQNMGLMRAVFEKDANGAMRIDKKKFARFLDIYNRTGIWYLEGTHLAGFVNGWGSPAFKTAYTTNVTTTVEGALALSKLAKMYMEEIETRGLRDRWYQHVADEPGGANVPEYRITAGIVRRYMPGIRTVDAVEEPSFAGALDVWCPKVNSFERHHALYDSFRTNFGDRVWCYTCCVPGGKWMNRTMDGELLRPALIPWVSVMWDVDGFLHWGYNRWQRNQGQDPFKEPYPKSWGGSNNGNSLPAGDTHIVYPGKDGPWPSARLEATRAGMEDADLLTMLRRRDKERADGLVRRIARGFQDYTPSCKLYREVRRDILRALESKIVK
;
A
#
# COMPACT_ATOMS: atom_id res chain seq x y z
N MET A 1 25.02 89.02 15.80
CA MET A 1 23.87 88.14 15.90
C MET A 1 24.33 86.77 15.34
N ASN A 2 24.75 85.87 16.25
CA ASN A 2 25.36 84.57 15.91
C ASN A 2 24.29 83.46 15.86
N ILE A 3 24.07 82.85 14.70
CA ILE A 3 23.20 81.71 14.56
C ILE A 3 24.11 80.48 14.53
N LYS A 4 24.09 79.68 15.62
CA LYS A 4 24.70 78.37 15.72
C LYS A 4 23.83 77.35 14.95
N LYS A 5 24.39 76.73 13.89
CA LYS A 5 23.79 75.59 13.26
C LYS A 5 24.07 74.31 14.11
N GLN A 6 23.03 73.69 14.62
CA GLN A 6 23.10 72.33 15.20
C GLN A 6 23.01 71.32 14.05
N ILE A 7 24.03 70.49 13.96
CA ILE A 7 24.03 69.33 13.08
C ILE A 7 23.44 68.11 13.90
N VAL A 8 22.25 67.65 13.54
CA VAL A 8 21.67 66.46 14.09
C VAL A 8 22.18 65.31 13.27
N ALA A 9 23.05 64.48 13.85
CA ALA A 9 23.48 63.20 13.25
C ALA A 9 22.37 62.16 13.43
N ALA A 10 21.74 61.76 12.32
CA ALA A 10 20.80 60.64 12.29
C ALA A 10 21.60 59.36 12.27
N CYS A 11 21.65 58.63 13.39
CA CYS A 11 22.09 57.23 13.40
C CYS A 11 21.04 56.36 12.71
N ALA A 12 21.35 55.90 11.49
CA ALA A 12 20.60 54.84 10.84
C ALA A 12 20.87 53.50 11.59
N VAL A 13 19.88 53.06 12.35
CA VAL A 13 19.88 51.68 12.89
C VAL A 13 19.65 50.75 11.71
N VAL A 14 20.72 50.13 11.20
CA VAL A 14 20.63 49.02 10.28
C VAL A 14 20.14 47.83 11.11
N THR A 15 18.85 47.55 11.07
CA THR A 15 18.30 46.27 11.50
C THR A 15 18.81 45.23 10.53
N VAL A 16 19.87 44.52 10.92
CA VAL A 16 20.24 43.26 10.29
C VAL A 16 19.06 42.32 10.55
N ALA A 17 18.26 42.08 9.50
CA ALA A 17 17.29 41.00 9.54
C ALA A 17 18.07 39.72 9.83
N SER A 18 17.90 39.15 11.03
CA SER A 18 18.44 37.84 11.36
C SER A 18 17.90 36.90 10.29
N ALA A 19 18.80 36.22 9.57
CA ALA A 19 18.41 35.14 8.68
C ALA A 19 17.44 34.26 9.48
N SER A 20 16.25 34.01 8.93
CA SER A 20 15.21 33.26 9.62
C SER A 20 15.77 31.87 9.96
N ALA A 21 15.78 31.59 11.26
CA ALA A 21 16.10 30.27 11.77
C ALA A 21 15.20 29.22 11.09
N PHE A 22 15.72 28.03 10.81
CA PHE A 22 14.87 26.91 10.35
C PHE A 22 13.78 26.64 11.39
N ASP A 23 12.65 26.09 10.94
CA ASP A 23 11.55 25.64 11.82
C ASP A 23 11.19 24.18 11.53
N ALA A 24 10.63 23.49 12.52
CA ALA A 24 10.27 22.08 12.43
C ALA A 24 8.92 21.80 13.10
N ALA A 25 8.16 20.85 12.56
CA ALA A 25 6.87 20.46 13.09
C ALA A 25 6.56 18.99 12.87
N LEU A 26 5.89 18.37 13.86
CA LEU A 26 5.25 17.07 13.66
C LEU A 26 3.99 17.23 12.81
N THR A 27 3.84 16.36 11.82
CA THR A 27 2.67 16.33 10.92
C THR A 27 2.12 14.92 10.77
N ASP A 28 0.84 14.82 10.44
CA ASP A 28 0.16 13.52 10.36
C ASP A 28 0.66 12.71 9.15
N PRO A 29 1.11 11.44 9.32
CA PRO A 29 1.56 10.57 8.23
C PRO A 29 0.48 10.21 7.22
N LEU A 30 -0.80 10.46 7.52
CA LEU A 30 -1.93 10.24 6.61
C LEU A 30 -2.27 11.49 5.77
N ALA A 31 -1.53 12.59 5.95
CA ALA A 31 -1.61 13.79 5.13
C ALA A 31 -0.40 13.87 4.19
N TRP A 32 -0.62 14.27 2.94
CA TRP A 32 0.47 14.48 2.00
C TRP A 32 1.37 15.66 2.44
N LEU A 33 2.67 15.43 2.37
CA LEU A 33 3.68 16.47 2.32
C LEU A 33 4.19 16.63 0.89
N TYR A 34 4.43 17.87 0.49
CA TYR A 34 4.94 18.26 -0.82
C TYR A 34 6.28 18.99 -0.67
N ALA A 35 7.07 19.03 -1.72
CA ALA A 35 8.37 19.71 -1.70
C ALA A 35 8.26 21.22 -1.35
N ASP A 36 7.10 21.82 -1.49
CA ASP A 36 6.79 23.21 -1.14
C ASP A 36 5.87 23.35 0.09
N SER A 37 5.63 22.26 0.84
CA SER A 37 4.81 22.30 2.06
C SER A 37 5.36 23.28 3.08
N LYS A 38 4.46 24.03 3.72
CA LYS A 38 4.79 24.96 4.79
C LYS A 38 4.19 24.49 6.11
N ILE A 39 4.96 24.63 7.19
CA ILE A 39 4.53 24.26 8.55
C ILE A 39 3.22 24.93 8.95
N ALA A 40 3.00 26.16 8.52
CA ALA A 40 1.81 26.94 8.86
C ALA A 40 0.50 26.34 8.33
N THR A 41 0.56 25.52 7.24
CA THR A 41 -0.62 24.93 6.59
C THR A 41 -0.64 23.40 6.65
N ALA A 42 0.37 22.79 7.27
CA ALA A 42 0.45 21.34 7.38
C ALA A 42 -0.48 20.78 8.48
N GLU A 43 -1.02 19.60 8.25
CA GLU A 43 -1.80 18.84 9.25
C GLU A 43 -0.91 18.47 10.43
N ARG A 44 -1.11 19.12 11.58
CA ARG A 44 -0.29 18.94 12.79
C ARG A 44 -0.62 17.63 13.49
N LEU A 45 0.39 17.05 14.16
CA LEU A 45 0.25 15.84 14.95
C LEU A 45 0.87 16.04 16.34
N ASP A 46 0.04 16.13 17.38
CA ASP A 46 0.51 16.31 18.75
C ASP A 46 0.29 15.04 19.60
N GLU A 47 -0.64 14.17 19.19
CA GLU A 47 -1.04 12.99 19.94
C GLU A 47 -1.43 11.85 19.00
N VAL A 48 -1.07 10.61 19.36
CA VAL A 48 -1.49 9.37 18.68
C VAL A 48 -1.98 8.33 19.68
N ASP A 49 -2.96 7.53 19.24
CA ASP A 49 -3.48 6.39 19.99
C ASP A 49 -3.07 5.09 19.28
N VAL A 50 -2.44 4.16 20.01
CA VAL A 50 -1.91 2.92 19.44
C VAL A 50 -2.25 1.70 20.30
N PRO A 51 -2.46 0.51 19.70
CA PRO A 51 -2.52 -0.72 20.47
C PRO A 51 -1.13 -1.08 21.05
N ALA A 52 -1.07 -1.93 22.06
CA ALA A 52 0.16 -2.23 22.80
C ALA A 52 1.28 -2.84 21.94
N ASN A 53 0.94 -3.45 20.81
CA ASN A 53 1.88 -3.97 19.81
C ASN A 53 1.76 -3.28 18.44
N GLY A 54 1.20 -2.06 18.41
CA GLY A 54 1.03 -1.27 17.19
C GLY A 54 2.27 -0.49 16.78
N VAL A 55 2.09 0.35 15.78
CA VAL A 55 3.11 1.25 15.25
C VAL A 55 2.83 2.67 15.71
N VAL A 56 3.84 3.33 16.24
CA VAL A 56 3.89 4.78 16.45
C VAL A 56 4.62 5.38 15.26
N ASP A 57 4.02 6.32 14.56
CA ASP A 57 4.63 7.01 13.44
C ASP A 57 4.28 8.51 13.40
N ALA A 58 5.18 9.29 12.83
CA ALA A 58 5.00 10.73 12.61
C ALA A 58 5.86 11.19 11.43
N ASN A 59 5.37 12.16 10.68
CA ASN A 59 6.21 12.95 9.80
C ASN A 59 6.78 14.16 10.56
N ILE A 60 7.99 14.58 10.18
CA ILE A 60 8.59 15.82 10.63
C ILE A 60 8.87 16.65 9.38
N LEU A 61 8.18 17.78 9.28
CA LEU A 61 8.40 18.78 8.25
C LEU A 61 9.37 19.82 8.76
N VAL A 62 10.43 20.12 8.01
CA VAL A 62 11.44 21.12 8.33
C VAL A 62 11.47 22.14 7.21
N ASN A 63 11.36 23.44 7.54
CA ASN A 63 11.42 24.56 6.59
C ASN A 63 12.54 25.53 6.94
N GLY A 64 13.00 26.30 5.97
CA GLY A 64 14.02 27.34 6.17
C GLY A 64 15.43 26.79 6.36
N LEU A 65 15.67 25.56 5.90
CA LEU A 65 16.99 24.93 5.96
C LEU A 65 17.98 25.63 5.03
N LYS A 66 19.25 25.61 5.43
CA LYS A 66 20.35 26.04 4.58
C LYS A 66 20.77 24.84 3.71
N PRO A 67 20.59 24.94 2.38
CA PRO A 67 20.95 23.86 1.47
C PRO A 67 22.43 23.47 1.56
N GLY A 68 22.71 22.17 1.44
CA GLY A 68 24.05 21.61 1.52
C GLY A 68 24.63 21.45 2.93
N GLU A 69 23.95 21.95 3.96
CA GLU A 69 24.36 21.75 5.36
C GLU A 69 23.82 20.43 5.93
N ARG A 70 24.49 19.97 6.98
CA ARG A 70 24.11 18.75 7.71
C ARG A 70 22.91 19.02 8.61
N LEU A 71 21.86 18.20 8.49
CA LEU A 71 20.72 18.13 9.37
C LEU A 71 20.84 16.90 10.27
N GLU A 72 20.89 17.10 11.58
CA GLU A 72 20.97 16.04 12.58
C GLU A 72 19.63 15.93 13.33
N PHE A 73 19.23 14.70 13.66
CA PHE A 73 18.01 14.45 14.41
C PHE A 73 18.08 13.19 15.25
N ASP A 74 17.36 13.18 16.35
CA ASP A 74 17.21 12.03 17.23
C ASP A 74 15.82 11.99 17.89
N ALA A 75 15.47 10.82 18.45
CA ALA A 75 14.29 10.61 19.28
C ALA A 75 14.70 10.11 20.68
N SER A 76 13.87 10.41 21.70
CA SER A 76 14.11 9.93 23.07
C SER A 76 14.02 8.42 23.20
N GLU A 77 13.16 7.78 22.41
CA GLU A 77 12.93 6.37 22.45
C GLU A 77 13.92 5.59 21.58
N LYS A 78 14.40 4.46 22.14
CA LYS A 78 15.27 3.52 21.41
C LYS A 78 14.44 2.66 20.45
N GLY A 79 15.06 2.23 19.34
CA GLY A 79 14.43 1.32 18.38
C GLY A 79 13.55 2.02 17.33
N GLY A 80 13.55 3.36 17.29
CA GLY A 80 12.94 4.10 16.20
C GLY A 80 13.71 3.94 14.89
N GLU A 81 12.98 3.80 13.79
CA GLU A 81 13.49 3.78 12.43
C GLU A 81 13.27 5.15 11.82
N TRP A 82 14.27 5.63 11.08
CA TRP A 82 14.24 6.92 10.43
C TRP A 82 14.29 6.79 8.92
N TYR A 83 13.54 7.62 8.26
CA TYR A 83 13.49 7.69 6.80
C TYR A 83 13.56 9.14 6.36
N ARG A 84 14.34 9.38 5.31
CA ARG A 84 14.26 10.64 4.55
C ARG A 84 13.12 10.52 3.55
N MET A 85 12.25 11.50 3.52
CA MET A 85 11.18 11.55 2.53
C MET A 85 11.72 12.17 1.25
N ARG A 86 11.61 11.44 0.12
CA ARG A 86 12.00 11.96 -1.19
C ARG A 86 10.79 12.29 -2.02
N ALA A 87 10.85 13.42 -2.70
CA ALA A 87 9.79 13.88 -3.58
C ALA A 87 9.81 13.14 -4.92
N VAL A 88 8.60 12.86 -5.42
CA VAL A 88 8.35 12.26 -6.74
C VAL A 88 7.51 13.25 -7.55
N PRO A 89 7.88 13.56 -8.80
CA PRO A 89 7.13 14.50 -9.63
C PRO A 89 5.85 13.88 -10.17
N VAL A 90 4.73 14.57 -9.99
CA VAL A 90 3.43 14.24 -10.57
C VAL A 90 3.10 15.30 -11.61
N ALA A 91 3.26 14.96 -12.88
CA ALA A 91 3.11 15.89 -14.02
C ALA A 91 1.65 16.01 -14.52
N ARG A 92 0.80 15.00 -14.26
CA ARG A 92 -0.59 14.93 -14.70
C ARG A 92 -1.45 14.26 -13.64
N ASN A 93 -2.70 14.71 -13.53
CA ASN A 93 -3.66 14.13 -12.58
C ASN A 93 -4.39 12.89 -13.15
N THR A 94 -4.92 12.09 -12.22
CA THR A 94 -5.86 11.01 -12.49
C THR A 94 -7.21 11.58 -12.90
N GLY A 95 -7.81 11.07 -13.96
CA GLY A 95 -9.15 11.44 -14.40
C GLY A 95 -10.26 10.80 -13.55
N VAL A 96 -11.48 11.25 -13.72
CA VAL A 96 -12.66 10.69 -13.04
C VAL A 96 -12.90 9.21 -13.35
N ASN A 97 -12.41 8.74 -14.50
CA ASN A 97 -12.47 7.34 -14.93
C ASN A 97 -11.29 6.49 -14.43
N GLY A 98 -10.31 7.09 -13.74
CA GLY A 98 -9.15 6.39 -13.19
C GLY A 98 -7.89 6.38 -14.06
N PHE A 99 -7.99 6.63 -15.37
CA PHE A 99 -6.83 6.89 -16.22
C PHE A 99 -6.37 8.35 -16.08
N LEU A 100 -5.22 8.72 -16.67
CA LEU A 100 -4.78 10.11 -16.66
C LEU A 100 -5.83 11.03 -17.32
N GLU A 101 -6.01 12.22 -16.75
CA GLU A 101 -6.88 13.24 -17.33
C GLU A 101 -6.53 13.52 -18.80
N LYS A 102 -7.54 13.67 -19.64
CA LYS A 102 -7.36 14.14 -21.03
C LYS A 102 -7.11 15.65 -21.05
N ASN A 103 -7.90 16.39 -20.29
CA ASN A 103 -7.73 17.83 -20.13
C ASN A 103 -7.47 18.15 -18.64
N PRO A 104 -6.54 19.07 -18.34
CA PRO A 104 -6.32 19.52 -16.97
C PRO A 104 -7.63 20.08 -16.35
N GLY A 105 -8.03 19.53 -15.21
CA GLY A 105 -9.24 19.96 -14.52
C GLY A 105 -10.46 19.06 -14.71
N ASP A 106 -10.40 18.04 -15.54
CA ASP A 106 -11.50 17.08 -15.74
C ASP A 106 -11.92 16.38 -14.43
N ASN A 107 -10.98 16.19 -13.49
CA ASN A 107 -11.26 15.60 -12.18
C ASN A 107 -11.20 16.64 -11.06
N PRO A 108 -12.33 17.11 -10.49
CA PRO A 108 -12.32 18.05 -9.37
C PRO A 108 -11.94 17.43 -8.03
N HIS A 109 -11.76 16.10 -7.93
CA HIS A 109 -11.57 15.35 -6.69
C HIS A 109 -10.12 14.93 -6.43
N VAL A 110 -9.15 15.69 -6.93
CA VAL A 110 -7.74 15.49 -6.64
C VAL A 110 -7.33 16.31 -5.40
N ALA A 111 -6.43 15.78 -4.59
CA ALA A 111 -5.90 16.50 -3.42
C ALA A 111 -5.06 17.71 -3.84
N ARG A 112 -4.39 17.61 -5.00
CA ARG A 112 -3.57 18.70 -5.55
C ARG A 112 -3.54 18.65 -7.08
N ARG A 113 -3.59 19.82 -7.70
CA ARG A 113 -3.43 19.97 -9.15
C ARG A 113 -1.97 19.82 -9.58
N ALA A 114 -1.76 18.95 -10.57
CA ALA A 114 -0.46 18.79 -11.21
C ALA A 114 -0.10 20.08 -12.05
N PRO A 115 1.21 20.38 -12.22
CA PRO A 115 2.34 19.61 -11.75
C PRO A 115 2.69 19.89 -10.27
N PHE A 116 3.19 18.89 -9.55
CA PHE A 116 3.69 19.02 -8.19
C PHE A 116 4.73 17.93 -7.87
N GLU A 117 5.45 18.10 -6.77
CA GLU A 117 6.37 17.11 -6.22
C GLU A 117 5.86 16.65 -4.85
N VAL A 118 5.60 15.36 -4.67
CA VAL A 118 5.04 14.76 -3.44
C VAL A 118 6.05 13.88 -2.74
N PHE A 119 6.15 13.98 -1.41
CA PHE A 119 7.00 13.10 -0.60
C PHE A 119 6.37 11.73 -0.41
N ASP A 120 6.52 10.83 -1.41
CA ASP A 120 6.03 9.46 -1.34
C ASP A 120 7.10 8.43 -0.96
N VAL A 121 8.35 8.63 -1.36
CA VAL A 121 9.45 7.69 -1.09
C VAL A 121 9.95 7.84 0.35
N LEU A 122 10.07 6.74 1.07
CA LEU A 122 10.69 6.69 2.39
C LEU A 122 12.05 5.98 2.27
N GLU A 123 13.12 6.76 2.12
CA GLU A 123 14.49 6.27 2.07
C GLU A 123 15.00 5.96 3.47
N PRO A 124 15.35 4.68 3.78
CA PRO A 124 15.88 4.35 5.09
C PRO A 124 17.19 5.08 5.39
N ILE A 125 17.34 5.58 6.59
CA ILE A 125 18.57 6.21 7.07
C ILE A 125 19.18 5.30 8.13
N ALA A 126 20.47 4.98 8.00
CA ALA A 126 21.16 4.14 8.94
C ALA A 126 21.25 4.82 10.31
N ASN A 127 20.88 4.10 11.37
CA ASN A 127 21.04 4.60 12.73
C ASN A 127 22.52 4.75 13.07
N GLY A 128 22.91 5.93 13.55
CA GLY A 128 24.27 6.21 13.97
C GLY A 128 25.16 6.94 12.96
N ASP A 129 24.65 7.26 11.76
CA ASP A 129 25.40 8.07 10.77
C ASP A 129 25.74 9.48 11.30
N GLY A 130 25.01 9.95 12.32
CA GLY A 130 25.26 11.18 13.06
C GLY A 130 26.19 11.03 14.29
N GLY A 131 26.61 9.82 14.63
CA GLY A 131 27.34 9.51 15.87
C GLY A 131 26.43 9.41 17.10
N GLN A 132 27.01 9.52 18.31
CA GLN A 132 26.27 9.55 19.56
C GLN A 132 26.37 10.93 20.21
N ARG A 133 25.24 11.49 20.61
CA ARG A 133 25.19 12.74 21.38
C ARG A 133 24.29 12.58 22.59
N ALA A 134 24.79 12.92 23.75
CA ALA A 134 24.09 12.73 25.04
C ALA A 134 23.54 11.30 25.23
N GLY A 135 24.30 10.28 24.78
CA GLY A 135 23.95 8.86 24.91
C GLY A 135 22.85 8.36 23.96
N ARG A 136 22.43 9.16 22.97
CA ARG A 136 21.44 8.76 21.96
C ARG A 136 22.09 8.65 20.58
N PRO A 137 21.75 7.64 19.78
CA PRO A 137 22.18 7.58 18.38
C PRO A 137 21.55 8.76 17.63
N THR A 138 22.40 9.55 16.99
CA THR A 138 21.97 10.67 16.16
C THR A 138 22.01 10.24 14.72
N VAL A 139 20.99 10.56 13.97
CA VAL A 139 20.86 10.32 12.53
C VAL A 139 21.11 11.64 11.81
N ALA A 140 21.68 11.57 10.61
CA ALA A 140 21.97 12.77 9.85
C ALA A 140 21.79 12.58 8.36
N VAL A 141 21.38 13.66 7.70
CA VAL A 141 21.36 13.79 6.24
C VAL A 141 22.00 15.09 5.82
N ILE A 142 22.56 15.14 4.61
CA ILE A 142 22.92 16.40 3.99
C ILE A 142 21.68 16.93 3.29
N THR A 143 21.29 18.16 3.60
CA THR A 143 20.13 18.79 2.98
C THR A 143 20.38 19.00 1.49
N ASP A 144 19.37 18.76 0.66
CA ASP A 144 19.43 19.04 -0.77
C ASP A 144 19.47 20.57 -1.03
N ALA A 145 19.46 20.97 -2.30
CA ALA A 145 19.41 22.39 -2.70
C ALA A 145 18.08 23.10 -2.33
N LYS A 146 17.14 22.42 -1.67
CA LYS A 146 15.84 22.92 -1.27
C LYS A 146 15.82 23.25 0.22
N GLU A 147 15.07 24.28 0.59
CA GLU A 147 14.91 24.74 1.97
C GLU A 147 13.94 23.88 2.80
N THR A 148 13.30 22.88 2.19
CA THR A 148 12.29 22.02 2.82
C THR A 148 12.76 20.57 2.83
N GLU A 149 12.68 19.93 4.01
CA GLU A 149 12.99 18.53 4.18
C GLU A 149 11.82 17.82 4.87
N GLY A 150 11.53 16.60 4.44
CA GLY A 150 10.58 15.69 5.09
C GLY A 150 11.32 14.52 5.72
N LEU A 151 11.03 14.23 6.98
CA LEU A 151 11.51 13.05 7.68
C LEU A 151 10.31 12.22 8.14
N TYR A 152 10.45 10.91 8.15
CA TYR A 152 9.46 9.99 8.70
C TYR A 152 10.10 9.18 9.81
N PHE A 153 9.46 9.20 10.98
CA PHE A 153 9.83 8.39 12.13
C PHE A 153 8.83 7.26 12.31
N ARG A 154 9.33 6.06 12.65
CA ARG A 154 8.52 4.89 12.93
C ARG A 154 9.10 4.09 14.09
N MET A 155 8.26 3.68 15.04
CA MET A 155 8.63 2.79 16.13
C MET A 155 7.59 1.66 16.21
N GLN A 156 8.06 0.42 16.14
CA GLN A 156 7.21 -0.77 16.32
C GLN A 156 7.20 -1.16 17.80
N ASN A 157 6.04 -1.53 18.31
CA ASN A 157 5.84 -1.98 19.69
C ASN A 157 6.28 -0.92 20.72
N PRO A 158 5.38 -0.07 21.22
CA PRO A 158 5.65 0.78 22.35
C PRO A 158 6.24 -0.01 23.55
N PRO A 159 6.96 0.62 24.48
CA PRO A 159 7.51 -0.06 25.64
C PRO A 159 6.46 -0.87 26.39
N LYS A 160 6.78 -2.14 26.71
CA LYS A 160 5.85 -3.07 27.33
C LYS A 160 5.31 -2.53 28.65
N GLY A 161 3.98 -2.49 28.77
CA GLY A 161 3.29 -2.01 29.98
C GLY A 161 3.12 -0.49 30.04
N ALA A 162 3.62 0.27 29.08
CA ALA A 162 3.35 1.70 28.99
C ALA A 162 1.85 1.94 28.74
N LYS A 163 1.26 2.91 29.46
CA LYS A 163 -0.10 3.43 29.20
C LYS A 163 -0.04 4.72 28.37
N SER A 164 1.02 5.47 28.53
CA SER A 164 1.36 6.64 27.72
C SER A 164 2.87 6.86 27.78
N LEU A 165 3.40 7.51 26.76
CA LEU A 165 4.77 8.03 26.73
C LEU A 165 4.82 9.28 25.88
N ASP A 166 5.80 10.15 26.14
CA ASP A 166 6.12 11.29 25.31
C ASP A 166 7.42 11.02 24.56
N ILE A 167 7.37 11.01 23.22
CA ILE A 167 8.55 10.90 22.39
C ILE A 167 9.05 12.31 22.09
N HIS A 168 10.25 12.61 22.58
CA HIS A 168 10.90 13.90 22.33
C HIS A 168 11.87 13.77 21.15
N PHE A 169 11.71 14.63 20.16
CA PHE A 169 12.58 14.74 19.00
C PHE A 169 13.44 15.98 19.10
N ARG A 170 14.69 15.89 18.67
CA ARG A 170 15.59 17.01 18.50
C ARG A 170 16.03 17.08 17.06
N ILE A 171 15.91 18.26 16.47
CA ILE A 171 16.29 18.54 15.09
C ILE A 171 17.31 19.66 15.14
N ARG A 172 18.46 19.50 14.47
CA ARG A 172 19.57 20.46 14.54
C ARG A 172 20.18 20.71 13.18
N GLN A 173 20.44 21.98 12.90
CA GLN A 173 21.30 22.41 11.79
C GLN A 173 22.28 23.47 12.31
N GLY A 174 23.59 23.22 12.19
CA GLY A 174 24.62 24.09 12.76
C GLY A 174 24.47 24.26 14.27
N ASN A 175 24.31 25.51 14.72
CA ASN A 175 24.11 25.86 16.14
C ASN A 175 22.64 25.98 16.55
N GLU A 176 21.72 25.81 15.61
CA GLU A 176 20.29 25.91 15.87
C GLU A 176 19.68 24.55 16.18
N GLU A 177 18.75 24.53 17.14
CA GLU A 177 18.02 23.32 17.55
C GLU A 177 16.52 23.60 17.67
N ARG A 178 15.71 22.61 17.27
CA ARG A 178 14.27 22.57 17.53
C ARG A 178 13.95 21.30 18.30
N GLN A 179 13.04 21.43 19.25
CA GLN A 179 12.54 20.31 20.06
C GLN A 179 11.04 20.14 19.77
N LEU A 180 10.64 18.90 19.52
CA LEU A 180 9.25 18.52 19.27
C LEU A 180 8.88 17.40 20.25
N SER A 181 7.59 17.28 20.56
CA SER A 181 7.08 16.22 21.44
C SER A 181 5.82 15.61 20.83
N LEU A 182 5.79 14.27 20.78
CA LEU A 182 4.63 13.48 20.39
C LEU A 182 4.12 12.72 21.60
N LYS A 183 2.89 12.99 22.01
CA LYS A 183 2.21 12.19 23.05
C LYS A 183 1.66 10.91 22.45
N VAL A 184 1.98 9.78 23.04
CA VAL A 184 1.51 8.45 22.62
C VAL A 184 0.65 7.84 23.71
N ASN A 185 -0.62 7.59 23.43
CA ASN A 185 -1.51 6.81 24.30
C ASN A 185 -1.47 5.35 23.87
N VAL A 186 -1.09 4.48 24.78
CA VAL A 186 -0.95 3.04 24.54
C VAL A 186 -2.15 2.32 25.15
N HIS A 187 -2.99 1.77 24.29
CA HIS A 187 -4.18 1.02 24.68
C HIS A 187 -3.84 -0.45 24.95
N ASN A 188 -4.44 -1.03 25.99
CA ASN A 188 -4.25 -2.45 26.32
C ASN A 188 -5.06 -3.36 25.36
N VAL A 189 -4.78 -3.23 24.09
CA VAL A 189 -5.34 -4.00 22.97
C VAL A 189 -4.17 -4.60 22.19
N LEU A 190 -4.27 -5.86 21.80
CA LEU A 190 -3.28 -6.54 20.98
C LEU A 190 -3.84 -6.80 19.59
N LEU A 191 -3.13 -6.32 18.58
CA LEU A 191 -3.36 -6.68 17.18
C LEU A 191 -3.01 -8.15 16.96
N PRO A 192 -3.78 -8.91 16.15
CA PRO A 192 -3.36 -10.21 15.69
C PRO A 192 -2.07 -10.08 14.87
N PRO A 193 -1.16 -11.07 14.96
CA PRO A 193 0.01 -11.11 14.08
C PRO A 193 -0.45 -11.20 12.62
N VAL A 194 0.39 -10.67 11.72
CA VAL A 194 0.16 -10.85 10.28
C VAL A 194 0.16 -12.34 9.96
N GLY A 195 -0.89 -12.82 9.29
CA GLY A 195 -1.03 -14.23 8.96
C GLY A 195 -2.48 -14.68 8.82
N LYS A 196 -2.81 -15.84 9.41
CA LYS A 196 -4.12 -16.50 9.28
C LYS A 196 -5.30 -15.64 9.75
N ASP A 197 -5.13 -14.93 10.85
CA ASP A 197 -6.22 -14.26 11.57
C ASP A 197 -6.32 -12.75 11.27
N SER A 198 -5.38 -12.20 10.49
CA SER A 198 -5.43 -10.81 10.05
C SER A 198 -6.29 -10.65 8.79
N PHE A 199 -6.77 -9.43 8.53
CA PHE A 199 -7.52 -9.10 7.32
C PHE A 199 -6.73 -9.51 6.07
N LYS A 200 -7.39 -10.17 5.10
CA LYS A 200 -6.71 -10.67 3.90
C LYS A 200 -6.30 -9.53 3.00
N TYR A 201 -5.02 -9.47 2.71
CA TYR A 201 -4.46 -8.42 1.88
C TYR A 201 -3.37 -8.96 0.96
N THR A 202 -3.49 -8.66 -0.32
CA THR A 202 -2.52 -9.01 -1.35
C THR A 202 -2.18 -7.84 -2.28
N ASN A 203 -0.89 -7.70 -2.58
CA ASN A 203 -0.40 -6.98 -3.74
C ASN A 203 0.44 -7.96 -4.57
N TRP A 204 0.22 -7.97 -5.86
CA TRP A 204 0.98 -8.86 -6.73
C TRP A 204 2.39 -8.33 -7.00
N MET A 205 3.37 -9.16 -6.67
CA MET A 205 4.78 -8.87 -6.87
C MET A 205 5.23 -9.21 -8.28
N ASP A 206 6.10 -8.37 -8.84
CA ASP A 206 6.79 -8.60 -10.11
C ASP A 206 8.26 -8.93 -9.84
N PHE A 207 8.61 -10.22 -9.95
CA PHE A 207 9.95 -10.73 -9.66
C PHE A 207 10.97 -10.34 -10.73
N ASP A 208 10.53 -10.22 -11.99
CA ASP A 208 11.41 -9.79 -13.09
C ASP A 208 11.80 -8.32 -12.93
N SER A 209 10.84 -7.46 -12.57
CA SER A 209 11.12 -6.06 -12.22
C SER A 209 12.11 -5.94 -11.06
N MET A 210 12.04 -6.82 -10.05
CA MET A 210 13.02 -6.86 -8.95
C MET A 210 14.42 -7.17 -9.48
N ALA A 211 14.56 -8.24 -10.28
CA ALA A 211 15.85 -8.63 -10.84
C ALA A 211 16.46 -7.51 -11.68
N VAL A 212 15.69 -6.93 -12.60
CA VAL A 212 16.15 -5.82 -13.47
C VAL A 212 16.54 -4.60 -12.65
N SER A 213 15.72 -4.20 -11.68
CA SER A 213 15.96 -2.98 -10.90
C SER A 213 17.20 -3.05 -10.01
N HIS A 214 17.56 -4.23 -9.55
CA HIS A 214 18.73 -4.46 -8.71
C HIS A 214 19.93 -5.05 -9.46
N GLY A 215 19.86 -5.16 -10.79
CA GLY A 215 20.95 -5.73 -11.61
C GLY A 215 21.28 -7.18 -11.27
N LEU A 216 20.27 -7.97 -10.86
CA LEU A 216 20.43 -9.35 -10.41
C LEU A 216 20.08 -10.34 -11.52
N LYS A 217 20.78 -11.48 -11.53
CA LYS A 217 20.41 -12.60 -12.39
C LYS A 217 19.11 -13.22 -11.85
N PRO A 218 18.05 -13.34 -12.68
CA PRO A 218 16.81 -13.98 -12.27
C PRO A 218 17.04 -15.36 -11.63
N TRP A 219 16.41 -15.58 -10.48
CA TRP A 219 16.44 -16.83 -9.68
C TRP A 219 17.84 -17.23 -9.14
N SER A 220 18.84 -16.32 -9.15
CA SER A 220 20.08 -16.49 -8.39
C SER A 220 19.83 -16.41 -6.88
N GLU A 221 20.82 -16.81 -6.06
CA GLU A 221 20.70 -16.70 -4.59
C GLU A 221 20.52 -15.25 -4.13
N GLU A 222 21.17 -14.29 -4.82
CA GLU A 222 21.03 -12.86 -4.58
C GLU A 222 19.60 -12.39 -4.88
N HIS A 223 19.02 -12.88 -5.99
CA HIS A 223 17.62 -12.57 -6.32
C HIS A 223 16.66 -13.15 -5.28
N TRP A 224 16.87 -14.38 -4.82
CA TRP A 224 16.05 -14.97 -3.75
C TRP A 224 16.14 -14.20 -2.43
N LYS A 225 17.34 -13.73 -2.05
CA LYS A 225 17.51 -12.84 -0.89
C LYS A 225 16.77 -11.52 -1.09
N MET A 226 16.80 -10.98 -2.30
CA MET A 226 16.06 -9.76 -2.65
C MET A 226 14.54 -9.98 -2.57
N ILE A 227 14.02 -11.07 -3.15
CA ILE A 227 12.61 -11.47 -3.03
C ILE A 227 12.19 -11.51 -1.56
N GLU A 228 12.98 -12.12 -0.68
CA GLU A 228 12.68 -12.15 0.75
C GLU A 228 12.60 -10.75 1.38
N LYS A 229 13.50 -9.83 1.01
CA LYS A 229 13.43 -8.43 1.49
C LYS A 229 12.11 -7.77 1.08
N TYR A 230 11.67 -7.97 -0.17
CA TYR A 230 10.39 -7.44 -0.67
C TYR A 230 9.19 -8.07 0.06
N VAL A 231 9.21 -9.37 0.30
CA VAL A 231 8.14 -10.05 1.05
C VAL A 231 8.09 -9.56 2.50
N ARG A 232 9.25 -9.36 3.16
CA ARG A 232 9.31 -8.78 4.50
C ARG A 232 8.74 -7.37 4.56
N LEU A 233 9.01 -6.53 3.56
CA LEU A 233 8.40 -5.20 3.48
C LEU A 233 6.90 -5.28 3.23
N ALA A 234 6.42 -6.21 2.41
CA ALA A 234 5.00 -6.42 2.21
C ALA A 234 4.28 -6.86 3.49
N THR A 235 4.86 -7.80 4.25
CA THR A 235 4.30 -8.23 5.55
C THR A 235 4.39 -7.15 6.62
N ARG A 236 5.40 -6.30 6.59
CA ARG A 236 5.44 -5.06 7.39
C ARG A 236 4.24 -4.17 7.06
N GLY A 237 3.85 -4.07 5.79
CA GLY A 237 2.61 -3.42 5.30
C GLY A 237 1.34 -4.22 5.57
N ARG A 238 1.42 -5.29 6.36
CA ARG A 238 0.35 -6.23 6.75
C ARG A 238 -0.19 -7.13 5.63
N GLN A 239 0.51 -7.25 4.50
CA GLN A 239 0.18 -8.24 3.49
C GLN A 239 0.38 -9.65 4.05
N ASN A 240 -0.63 -10.51 3.91
CA ASN A 240 -0.63 -11.90 4.39
C ASN A 240 -0.94 -12.93 3.30
N MET A 241 -1.02 -12.48 2.04
CA MET A 241 -1.24 -13.33 0.87
C MET A 241 -0.11 -13.17 -0.14
N GLY A 242 0.25 -14.26 -0.82
CA GLY A 242 1.33 -14.28 -1.79
C GLY A 242 1.00 -15.08 -3.04
N LEU A 243 1.26 -14.49 -4.21
CA LEU A 243 1.05 -15.12 -5.50
C LEU A 243 2.19 -16.10 -5.80
N MET A 244 1.84 -17.36 -6.08
CA MET A 244 2.75 -18.44 -6.48
C MET A 244 3.10 -18.33 -7.97
N ARG A 245 3.70 -17.18 -8.35
CA ARG A 245 4.07 -16.88 -9.75
C ARG A 245 5.37 -17.56 -10.14
N ALA A 246 5.52 -17.81 -11.45
CA ALA A 246 6.74 -18.35 -12.06
C ALA A 246 7.18 -19.74 -11.54
N VAL A 247 6.25 -20.53 -10.99
CA VAL A 247 6.52 -21.93 -10.58
C VAL A 247 6.37 -22.94 -11.71
N PHE A 248 5.68 -22.59 -12.79
CA PHE A 248 5.61 -23.42 -14.00
C PHE A 248 6.80 -23.18 -14.91
N GLU A 249 7.34 -24.24 -15.46
CA GLU A 249 8.42 -24.24 -16.44
C GLU A 249 8.23 -25.33 -17.48
N LYS A 250 8.93 -25.23 -18.61
CA LYS A 250 8.99 -26.31 -19.61
C LYS A 250 10.19 -27.21 -19.30
N ASP A 251 9.97 -28.52 -19.35
CA ASP A 251 11.05 -29.50 -19.29
C ASP A 251 11.85 -29.55 -20.61
N ALA A 252 12.85 -30.43 -20.69
CA ALA A 252 13.70 -30.60 -21.86
C ALA A 252 12.91 -31.04 -23.13
N ASN A 253 11.74 -31.65 -22.97
CA ASN A 253 10.85 -32.08 -24.04
C ASN A 253 9.77 -31.02 -24.37
N GLY A 254 9.80 -29.85 -23.72
CA GLY A 254 8.82 -28.78 -23.89
C GLY A 254 7.50 -29.02 -23.15
N ALA A 255 7.37 -30.05 -22.33
CA ALA A 255 6.19 -30.30 -21.53
C ALA A 255 6.19 -29.42 -20.27
N MET A 256 5.01 -28.91 -19.89
CA MET A 256 4.86 -28.10 -18.67
C MET A 256 5.03 -28.98 -17.43
N ARG A 257 5.75 -28.46 -16.45
CA ARG A 257 5.88 -29.03 -15.11
C ARG A 257 5.95 -27.92 -14.05
N ILE A 258 5.78 -28.26 -12.78
CA ILE A 258 6.11 -27.39 -11.67
C ILE A 258 7.58 -27.58 -11.27
N ASP A 259 8.32 -26.49 -11.17
CA ASP A 259 9.61 -26.46 -10.48
C ASP A 259 9.37 -26.60 -8.97
N LYS A 260 9.44 -27.86 -8.49
CA LYS A 260 9.18 -28.18 -7.07
C LYS A 260 10.18 -27.52 -6.11
N LYS A 261 11.41 -27.23 -6.58
CA LYS A 261 12.42 -26.51 -5.75
C LYS A 261 12.04 -25.05 -5.60
N LYS A 262 11.67 -24.40 -6.69
CA LYS A 262 11.21 -22.99 -6.69
C LYS A 262 9.92 -22.85 -5.87
N PHE A 263 8.96 -23.76 -6.04
CA PHE A 263 7.74 -23.80 -5.25
C PHE A 263 8.02 -23.92 -3.75
N ALA A 264 8.89 -24.87 -3.36
CA ALA A 264 9.28 -25.04 -1.97
C ALA A 264 9.96 -23.80 -1.39
N ARG A 265 10.80 -23.13 -2.18
CA ARG A 265 11.52 -21.94 -1.74
C ARG A 265 10.59 -20.73 -1.54
N PHE A 266 9.60 -20.53 -2.42
CA PHE A 266 8.56 -19.52 -2.18
C PHE A 266 7.79 -19.82 -0.88
N LEU A 267 7.35 -21.06 -0.71
CA LEU A 267 6.61 -21.46 0.48
C LEU A 267 7.42 -21.26 1.76
N ASP A 268 8.72 -21.55 1.73
CA ASP A 268 9.63 -21.33 2.85
C ASP A 268 9.77 -19.84 3.18
N ILE A 269 9.99 -18.97 2.20
CA ILE A 269 10.02 -17.52 2.38
C ILE A 269 8.68 -17.03 2.95
N TYR A 270 7.57 -17.44 2.39
CA TYR A 270 6.24 -17.03 2.83
C TYR A 270 5.96 -17.46 4.28
N ASN A 271 6.26 -18.70 4.64
CA ASN A 271 6.05 -19.22 5.99
C ASN A 271 6.83 -18.44 7.05
N ARG A 272 8.11 -18.13 6.81
CA ARG A 272 8.95 -17.42 7.79
C ARG A 272 8.74 -15.90 7.82
N THR A 273 7.99 -15.34 6.87
CA THR A 273 7.73 -13.90 6.82
C THR A 273 6.32 -13.50 7.25
N GLY A 274 5.38 -14.43 7.38
CA GLY A 274 4.01 -14.15 7.80
C GLY A 274 2.96 -14.19 6.66
N ILE A 275 3.37 -14.51 5.44
CA ILE A 275 2.43 -14.81 4.35
C ILE A 275 1.77 -16.15 4.64
N TRP A 276 0.49 -16.12 4.97
CA TRP A 276 -0.26 -17.35 5.26
C TRP A 276 -1.04 -17.86 4.06
N TYR A 277 -1.74 -16.98 3.35
CA TYR A 277 -2.56 -17.36 2.22
C TYR A 277 -1.75 -17.39 0.92
N LEU A 278 -2.10 -18.31 0.03
CA LEU A 278 -1.41 -18.55 -1.23
C LEU A 278 -2.38 -18.38 -2.39
N GLU A 279 -1.97 -17.65 -3.40
CA GLU A 279 -2.71 -17.43 -4.63
C GLU A 279 -2.04 -18.22 -5.76
N GLY A 280 -2.74 -19.19 -6.36
CA GLY A 280 -2.30 -19.82 -7.60
C GLY A 280 -2.42 -18.84 -8.76
N THR A 281 -1.45 -18.83 -9.69
CA THR A 281 -1.53 -17.98 -10.88
C THR A 281 -2.75 -18.31 -11.74
N HIS A 282 -3.19 -17.35 -12.56
CA HIS A 282 -4.24 -17.57 -13.55
C HIS A 282 -3.90 -18.76 -14.48
N LEU A 283 -4.80 -19.71 -14.58
CA LEU A 283 -4.65 -20.92 -15.41
C LEU A 283 -5.11 -20.70 -16.85
N ALA A 284 -5.81 -19.59 -17.10
CA ALA A 284 -6.23 -19.15 -18.42
C ALA A 284 -6.00 -17.65 -18.60
N GLY A 285 -5.96 -17.21 -19.85
CA GLY A 285 -5.85 -15.80 -20.22
C GLY A 285 -6.56 -15.52 -21.54
N PHE A 286 -6.80 -14.28 -21.85
CA PHE A 286 -7.45 -13.88 -23.11
C PHE A 286 -6.68 -14.36 -24.36
N VAL A 287 -7.39 -14.79 -25.38
CA VAL A 287 -6.78 -15.20 -26.67
C VAL A 287 -6.13 -14.00 -27.36
N ASN A 288 -6.86 -12.89 -27.52
CA ASN A 288 -6.45 -11.69 -28.25
C ASN A 288 -6.44 -10.42 -27.39
N GLY A 289 -6.12 -10.53 -26.08
CA GLY A 289 -6.13 -9.41 -25.14
C GLY A 289 -7.50 -9.15 -24.52
N TRP A 290 -7.57 -8.11 -23.71
CA TRP A 290 -8.75 -7.73 -22.93
C TRP A 290 -10.00 -7.57 -23.82
N GLY A 291 -11.12 -8.14 -23.37
CA GLY A 291 -12.40 -8.10 -24.09
C GLY A 291 -12.56 -9.19 -25.16
N SER A 292 -11.55 -10.04 -25.40
CA SER A 292 -11.72 -11.24 -26.22
C SER A 292 -12.74 -12.19 -25.57
N PRO A 293 -13.72 -12.73 -26.32
CA PRO A 293 -14.73 -13.63 -25.76
C PRO A 293 -14.18 -14.99 -25.33
N ALA A 294 -13.01 -15.40 -25.85
CA ALA A 294 -12.41 -16.70 -25.59
C ALA A 294 -11.15 -16.61 -24.74
N PHE A 295 -10.93 -17.67 -23.93
CA PHE A 295 -9.71 -17.88 -23.17
C PHE A 295 -8.82 -18.95 -23.79
N LYS A 296 -7.52 -18.81 -23.64
CA LYS A 296 -6.53 -19.85 -23.90
C LYS A 296 -5.95 -20.36 -22.58
N THR A 297 -5.59 -21.62 -22.53
CA THR A 297 -4.87 -22.18 -21.39
C THR A 297 -3.51 -21.51 -21.24
N ALA A 298 -3.14 -21.13 -20.03
CA ALA A 298 -1.85 -20.51 -19.74
C ALA A 298 -0.69 -21.32 -20.32
N TYR A 299 0.35 -20.62 -20.78
CA TYR A 299 1.54 -21.19 -21.41
C TYR A 299 1.30 -21.92 -22.76
N THR A 300 0.10 -21.84 -23.31
CA THR A 300 -0.28 -22.42 -24.61
C THR A 300 -0.99 -21.41 -25.49
N THR A 301 -1.30 -21.80 -26.73
CA THR A 301 -2.18 -21.06 -27.64
C THR A 301 -3.58 -21.71 -27.73
N ASN A 302 -3.80 -22.83 -27.03
CA ASN A 302 -5.02 -23.64 -27.17
C ASN A 302 -6.18 -22.97 -26.40
N VAL A 303 -7.30 -22.80 -27.07
CA VAL A 303 -8.53 -22.26 -26.47
C VAL A 303 -9.06 -23.25 -25.41
N THR A 304 -9.41 -22.76 -24.24
CA THR A 304 -9.77 -23.60 -23.08
C THR A 304 -10.94 -24.56 -23.32
N THR A 305 -11.85 -24.20 -24.23
CA THR A 305 -13.03 -25.00 -24.60
C THR A 305 -12.78 -26.02 -25.72
N THR A 306 -11.59 -26.05 -26.33
CA THR A 306 -11.18 -27.14 -27.23
C THR A 306 -10.67 -28.33 -26.43
N VAL A 307 -10.61 -29.51 -27.06
CA VAL A 307 -10.10 -30.73 -26.42
C VAL A 307 -8.66 -30.54 -25.94
N GLU A 308 -7.80 -29.96 -26.78
CA GLU A 308 -6.39 -29.71 -26.49
C GLU A 308 -6.22 -28.70 -25.36
N GLY A 309 -7.03 -27.63 -25.38
CA GLY A 309 -7.02 -26.60 -24.33
C GLY A 309 -7.51 -27.15 -23.00
N ALA A 310 -8.60 -27.91 -23.00
CA ALA A 310 -9.14 -28.54 -21.80
C ALA A 310 -8.16 -29.57 -21.19
N LEU A 311 -7.48 -30.36 -22.04
CA LEU A 311 -6.45 -31.31 -21.61
C LEU A 311 -5.24 -30.56 -21.00
N ALA A 312 -4.77 -29.50 -21.64
CA ALA A 312 -3.69 -28.66 -21.11
C ALA A 312 -4.06 -28.01 -19.77
N LEU A 313 -5.25 -27.43 -19.66
CA LEU A 313 -5.77 -26.82 -18.43
C LEU A 313 -5.87 -27.85 -17.29
N SER A 314 -6.40 -29.06 -17.59
CA SER A 314 -6.50 -30.13 -16.60
C SER A 314 -5.13 -30.57 -16.07
N LYS A 315 -4.10 -30.57 -16.91
CA LYS A 315 -2.72 -30.88 -16.49
C LYS A 315 -2.18 -29.83 -15.53
N LEU A 316 -2.33 -28.53 -15.83
CA LEU A 316 -1.89 -27.46 -14.94
C LEU A 316 -2.62 -27.51 -13.59
N ALA A 317 -3.94 -27.72 -13.60
CA ALA A 317 -4.75 -27.84 -12.39
C ALA A 317 -4.30 -29.04 -11.52
N LYS A 318 -4.06 -30.21 -12.13
CA LYS A 318 -3.56 -31.39 -11.42
C LYS A 318 -2.18 -31.18 -10.81
N MET A 319 -1.26 -30.48 -11.51
CA MET A 319 0.07 -30.18 -10.99
C MET A 319 -0.01 -29.31 -9.72
N TYR A 320 -0.85 -28.28 -9.71
CA TYR A 320 -1.09 -27.51 -8.49
C TYR A 320 -1.72 -28.37 -7.41
N MET A 321 -2.73 -29.16 -7.76
CA MET A 321 -3.41 -29.99 -6.77
C MET A 321 -2.46 -31.00 -6.11
N GLU A 322 -1.53 -31.61 -6.87
CA GLU A 322 -0.48 -32.48 -6.31
C GLU A 322 0.38 -31.77 -5.26
N GLU A 323 0.85 -30.53 -5.55
CA GLU A 323 1.66 -29.77 -4.59
C GLU A 323 0.83 -29.32 -3.36
N ILE A 324 -0.43 -28.93 -3.57
CA ILE A 324 -1.36 -28.54 -2.51
C ILE A 324 -1.59 -29.72 -1.55
N GLU A 325 -1.87 -30.92 -2.06
CA GLU A 325 -2.11 -32.10 -1.24
C GLU A 325 -0.83 -32.57 -0.54
N THR A 326 0.26 -32.69 -1.29
CA THR A 326 1.54 -33.17 -0.75
C THR A 326 2.02 -32.30 0.42
N ARG A 327 1.68 -31.01 0.41
CA ARG A 327 2.15 -30.04 1.41
C ARG A 327 1.07 -29.60 2.39
N GLY A 328 -0.15 -30.13 2.32
CA GLY A 328 -1.26 -29.77 3.22
C GLY A 328 -1.71 -28.30 3.12
N LEU A 329 -1.82 -27.74 1.90
CA LEU A 329 -2.06 -26.32 1.68
C LEU A 329 -3.53 -25.96 1.39
N ARG A 330 -4.48 -26.93 1.46
CA ARG A 330 -5.89 -26.71 1.07
C ARG A 330 -6.52 -25.48 1.71
N ASP A 331 -6.40 -25.32 3.01
CA ASP A 331 -7.03 -24.23 3.76
C ASP A 331 -6.40 -22.85 3.50
N ARG A 332 -5.23 -22.85 2.85
CA ARG A 332 -4.42 -21.65 2.56
C ARG A 332 -4.53 -21.21 1.12
N TRP A 333 -5.04 -22.06 0.21
CA TRP A 333 -4.95 -21.85 -1.23
C TRP A 333 -6.21 -21.22 -1.81
N TYR A 334 -5.99 -20.23 -2.67
CA TYR A 334 -6.97 -19.62 -3.55
C TYR A 334 -6.48 -19.72 -4.99
N GLN A 335 -7.33 -20.16 -5.92
CA GLN A 335 -6.94 -20.37 -7.31
C GLN A 335 -7.57 -19.34 -8.23
N HIS A 336 -6.75 -18.60 -8.94
CA HIS A 336 -7.19 -17.75 -10.04
C HIS A 336 -7.46 -18.58 -11.30
N VAL A 337 -8.60 -18.34 -11.95
CA VAL A 337 -8.98 -19.00 -13.21
C VAL A 337 -8.55 -18.11 -14.38
N ALA A 338 -9.07 -16.88 -14.47
CA ALA A 338 -8.71 -15.90 -15.49
C ALA A 338 -8.84 -14.46 -14.95
N ASP A 339 -7.97 -13.57 -15.41
CA ASP A 339 -7.93 -12.18 -14.93
C ASP A 339 -8.99 -11.31 -15.60
N GLU A 340 -9.79 -10.59 -14.80
CA GLU A 340 -10.84 -9.64 -15.22
C GLU A 340 -11.76 -10.13 -16.37
N PRO A 341 -12.40 -11.30 -16.26
CA PRO A 341 -13.38 -11.70 -17.26
C PRO A 341 -14.57 -10.74 -17.25
N GLY A 342 -15.07 -10.37 -18.44
CA GLY A 342 -16.25 -9.50 -18.61
C GLY A 342 -17.47 -10.26 -19.15
N GLY A 343 -18.59 -9.57 -19.35
CA GLY A 343 -19.86 -10.18 -19.78
C GLY A 343 -19.77 -11.03 -21.03
N ALA A 344 -18.93 -10.64 -22.00
CA ALA A 344 -18.67 -11.41 -23.21
C ALA A 344 -18.02 -12.78 -22.96
N ASN A 345 -17.39 -12.98 -21.80
CA ASN A 345 -16.65 -14.19 -21.46
C ASN A 345 -17.44 -15.16 -20.57
N VAL A 346 -18.63 -14.83 -20.12
CA VAL A 346 -19.39 -15.62 -19.14
C VAL A 346 -19.50 -17.10 -19.52
N PRO A 347 -19.90 -17.50 -20.75
CA PRO A 347 -19.98 -18.90 -21.12
C PRO A 347 -18.64 -19.60 -21.06
N GLU A 348 -17.60 -19.00 -21.63
CA GLU A 348 -16.24 -19.53 -21.66
C GLU A 348 -15.64 -19.66 -20.26
N TYR A 349 -15.84 -18.64 -19.40
CA TYR A 349 -15.38 -18.66 -18.03
C TYR A 349 -16.03 -19.80 -17.24
N ARG A 350 -17.36 -19.98 -17.36
CA ARG A 350 -18.09 -21.06 -16.67
C ARG A 350 -17.54 -22.44 -17.04
N ILE A 351 -17.23 -22.68 -18.32
CA ILE A 351 -16.62 -23.93 -18.79
C ILE A 351 -15.22 -24.06 -18.21
N THR A 352 -14.39 -23.02 -18.33
CA THR A 352 -13.01 -23.01 -17.85
C THR A 352 -12.94 -23.23 -16.33
N ALA A 353 -13.75 -22.51 -15.54
CA ALA A 353 -13.86 -22.67 -14.10
C ALA A 353 -14.38 -24.09 -13.72
N GLY A 354 -15.32 -24.65 -14.49
CA GLY A 354 -15.80 -26.01 -14.31
C GLY A 354 -14.69 -27.05 -14.48
N ILE A 355 -13.80 -26.88 -15.46
CA ILE A 355 -12.62 -27.74 -15.64
C ILE A 355 -11.67 -27.61 -14.45
N VAL A 356 -11.35 -26.37 -14.03
CA VAL A 356 -10.48 -26.12 -12.86
C VAL A 356 -11.06 -26.79 -11.61
N ARG A 357 -12.33 -26.56 -11.29
CA ARG A 357 -13.01 -27.15 -10.11
C ARG A 357 -13.03 -28.68 -10.15
N ARG A 358 -13.17 -29.28 -11.34
CA ARG A 358 -13.12 -30.76 -11.50
C ARG A 358 -11.77 -31.33 -11.08
N TYR A 359 -10.68 -30.65 -11.38
CA TYR A 359 -9.31 -31.15 -11.13
C TYR A 359 -8.65 -30.54 -9.89
N MET A 360 -9.28 -29.56 -9.27
CA MET A 360 -8.90 -28.95 -7.97
C MET A 360 -10.10 -28.96 -7.00
N PRO A 361 -10.66 -30.14 -6.69
CA PRO A 361 -11.88 -30.22 -5.87
C PRO A 361 -11.63 -29.68 -4.46
N GLY A 362 -12.55 -28.82 -3.98
CA GLY A 362 -12.49 -28.19 -2.65
C GLY A 362 -11.51 -27.02 -2.54
N ILE A 363 -10.82 -26.64 -3.61
CA ILE A 363 -10.02 -25.42 -3.67
C ILE A 363 -10.92 -24.25 -4.08
N ARG A 364 -10.86 -23.15 -3.32
CA ARG A 364 -11.64 -21.94 -3.64
C ARG A 364 -11.07 -21.22 -4.86
N THR A 365 -11.96 -20.90 -5.81
CA THR A 365 -11.63 -20.06 -6.95
C THR A 365 -11.87 -18.60 -6.61
N VAL A 366 -10.99 -17.71 -7.07
CA VAL A 366 -11.06 -16.26 -6.89
C VAL A 366 -10.66 -15.54 -8.17
N ASP A 367 -11.44 -14.55 -8.60
CA ASP A 367 -11.05 -13.69 -9.72
C ASP A 367 -11.63 -12.27 -9.59
N ALA A 368 -11.02 -11.33 -10.29
CA ALA A 368 -11.44 -9.95 -10.40
C ALA A 368 -12.69 -9.83 -11.30
N VAL A 369 -13.86 -10.14 -10.77
CA VAL A 369 -15.13 -10.23 -11.49
C VAL A 369 -16.12 -9.20 -11.00
N GLU A 370 -16.65 -8.39 -11.91
CA GLU A 370 -17.59 -7.30 -11.60
C GLU A 370 -19.04 -7.63 -11.91
N GLU A 371 -19.29 -8.62 -12.77
CA GLU A 371 -20.63 -8.90 -13.28
C GLU A 371 -21.31 -10.05 -12.58
N PRO A 372 -22.59 -9.86 -12.15
CA PRO A 372 -23.36 -10.90 -11.45
C PRO A 372 -23.60 -12.18 -12.25
N SER A 373 -23.53 -12.10 -13.56
CA SER A 373 -23.73 -13.24 -14.48
C SER A 373 -22.74 -14.38 -14.31
N PHE A 374 -21.65 -14.18 -13.55
CA PHE A 374 -20.70 -15.22 -13.13
C PHE A 374 -21.15 -16.02 -11.90
N ALA A 375 -22.31 -15.73 -11.30
CA ALA A 375 -22.83 -16.43 -10.12
C ALA A 375 -22.81 -17.96 -10.29
N GLY A 376 -22.28 -18.68 -9.29
CA GLY A 376 -22.08 -20.13 -9.32
C GLY A 376 -20.82 -20.61 -10.06
N ALA A 377 -20.02 -19.72 -10.68
CA ALA A 377 -18.79 -20.09 -11.37
C ALA A 377 -17.52 -19.86 -10.54
N LEU A 378 -17.57 -19.09 -9.45
CA LEU A 378 -16.44 -18.83 -8.56
C LEU A 378 -16.91 -18.82 -7.10
N ASP A 379 -15.97 -18.91 -6.16
CA ASP A 379 -16.25 -18.98 -4.72
C ASP A 379 -15.93 -17.67 -4.00
N VAL A 380 -15.03 -16.87 -4.59
CA VAL A 380 -14.60 -15.57 -4.04
C VAL A 380 -14.66 -14.52 -5.13
N TRP A 381 -15.57 -13.60 -4.99
CA TRP A 381 -15.72 -12.44 -5.86
C TRP A 381 -14.69 -11.36 -5.48
N CYS A 382 -14.07 -10.74 -6.47
CA CYS A 382 -13.20 -9.60 -6.23
C CYS A 382 -13.54 -8.44 -7.18
N PRO A 383 -14.71 -7.76 -7.02
CA PRO A 383 -15.06 -6.58 -7.80
C PRO A 383 -14.21 -5.37 -7.41
N LYS A 384 -14.11 -4.38 -8.32
CA LYS A 384 -13.61 -3.05 -7.95
C LYS A 384 -14.52 -2.44 -6.88
N VAL A 385 -13.95 -1.61 -6.01
CA VAL A 385 -14.69 -0.98 -4.90
C VAL A 385 -15.95 -0.24 -5.39
N ASN A 386 -15.91 0.39 -6.55
CA ASN A 386 -17.06 1.09 -7.13
C ASN A 386 -18.13 0.14 -7.70
N SER A 387 -17.75 -0.98 -8.26
CA SER A 387 -18.69 -2.03 -8.69
C SER A 387 -19.32 -2.71 -7.49
N PHE A 388 -18.53 -3.03 -6.48
CA PHE A 388 -19.05 -3.59 -5.23
C PHE A 388 -20.09 -2.66 -4.59
N GLU A 389 -19.78 -1.38 -4.41
CA GLU A 389 -20.69 -0.42 -3.77
C GLU A 389 -22.03 -0.28 -4.51
N ARG A 390 -22.00 -0.28 -5.85
CA ARG A 390 -23.23 -0.21 -6.66
C ARG A 390 -24.11 -1.44 -6.53
N HIS A 391 -23.52 -2.60 -6.26
CA HIS A 391 -24.21 -3.91 -6.30
C HIS A 391 -24.10 -4.68 -4.98
N HIS A 392 -23.79 -4.01 -3.86
CA HIS A 392 -23.50 -4.67 -2.58
C HIS A 392 -24.61 -5.61 -2.11
N ALA A 393 -25.89 -5.23 -2.25
CA ALA A 393 -27.03 -6.08 -1.90
C ALA A 393 -27.04 -7.42 -2.67
N LEU A 394 -26.56 -7.41 -3.90
CA LEU A 394 -26.46 -8.62 -4.71
C LEU A 394 -25.31 -9.53 -4.22
N TYR A 395 -24.15 -8.93 -3.91
CA TYR A 395 -23.04 -9.69 -3.31
C TYR A 395 -23.43 -10.27 -1.94
N ASP A 396 -24.24 -9.55 -1.14
CA ASP A 396 -24.79 -10.08 0.10
C ASP A 396 -25.70 -11.27 -0.14
N SER A 397 -26.51 -11.26 -1.21
CA SER A 397 -27.34 -12.41 -1.60
C SER A 397 -26.48 -13.62 -2.01
N PHE A 398 -25.34 -13.41 -2.66
CA PHE A 398 -24.42 -14.49 -3.02
C PHE A 398 -23.77 -15.12 -1.77
N ARG A 399 -23.39 -14.30 -0.79
CA ARG A 399 -22.90 -14.80 0.50
C ARG A 399 -23.96 -15.66 1.20
N THR A 400 -25.21 -15.19 1.24
CA THR A 400 -26.30 -15.85 1.96
C THR A 400 -26.74 -17.13 1.26
N ASN A 401 -26.89 -17.11 -0.08
CA ASN A 401 -27.49 -18.21 -0.83
C ASN A 401 -26.49 -19.25 -1.31
N PHE A 402 -25.23 -18.83 -1.61
CA PHE A 402 -24.21 -19.73 -2.17
C PHE A 402 -23.04 -19.96 -1.19
N GLY A 403 -22.94 -19.19 -0.11
CA GLY A 403 -21.78 -19.26 0.79
C GLY A 403 -20.52 -18.62 0.20
N ASP A 404 -20.66 -17.81 -0.84
CA ASP A 404 -19.58 -17.12 -1.50
C ASP A 404 -18.90 -16.11 -0.57
N ARG A 405 -17.67 -15.73 -0.91
CA ARG A 405 -16.92 -14.68 -0.25
C ARG A 405 -16.75 -13.50 -1.17
N VAL A 406 -16.51 -12.32 -0.59
CA VAL A 406 -16.27 -11.10 -1.37
C VAL A 406 -15.01 -10.41 -0.88
N TRP A 407 -14.09 -10.18 -1.79
CA TRP A 407 -13.00 -9.24 -1.66
C TRP A 407 -13.30 -8.01 -2.50
N CYS A 408 -12.49 -6.99 -2.39
CA CYS A 408 -12.49 -5.87 -3.31
C CYS A 408 -11.09 -5.58 -3.83
N TYR A 409 -11.00 -4.90 -4.97
CA TYR A 409 -9.73 -4.39 -5.47
C TYR A 409 -9.84 -2.96 -5.98
N THR A 410 -8.70 -2.33 -6.13
CA THR A 410 -8.49 -1.13 -6.94
C THR A 410 -7.31 -1.37 -7.88
N CYS A 411 -7.34 -0.66 -8.99
CA CYS A 411 -6.25 -0.53 -9.95
C CYS A 411 -6.20 0.95 -10.37
N CYS A 412 -5.88 1.26 -11.62
CA CYS A 412 -6.10 2.61 -12.14
C CYS A 412 -7.57 3.08 -11.97
N VAL A 413 -8.52 2.17 -11.97
CA VAL A 413 -9.95 2.39 -11.75
C VAL A 413 -10.34 1.89 -10.34
N PRO A 414 -11.22 2.63 -9.63
CA PRO A 414 -11.90 3.87 -9.99
C PRO A 414 -11.06 5.13 -9.74
N GLY A 415 -11.37 6.20 -10.48
CA GLY A 415 -10.86 7.54 -10.26
C GLY A 415 -11.87 8.46 -9.57
N GLY A 416 -11.67 9.77 -9.71
CA GLY A 416 -12.55 10.77 -9.09
C GLY A 416 -12.49 10.76 -7.57
N LYS A 417 -13.64 10.83 -6.91
CA LYS A 417 -13.73 10.81 -5.45
C LYS A 417 -13.71 9.41 -4.82
N TRP A 418 -13.64 8.35 -5.62
CA TRP A 418 -13.53 7.01 -5.11
C TRP A 418 -12.21 6.78 -4.37
N MET A 419 -12.25 6.03 -3.28
CA MET A 419 -11.03 5.63 -2.60
C MET A 419 -10.14 4.80 -3.52
N ASN A 420 -8.90 5.24 -3.65
CA ASN A 420 -7.83 4.56 -4.38
C ASN A 420 -6.49 5.01 -3.77
N ARG A 421 -5.35 4.53 -4.29
CA ARG A 421 -4.03 4.82 -3.77
C ARG A 421 -3.14 5.62 -4.74
N THR A 422 -3.73 6.41 -5.64
CA THR A 422 -3.01 7.29 -6.55
C THR A 422 -2.32 8.43 -5.82
N MET A 423 -1.23 8.98 -6.38
CA MET A 423 -0.41 10.01 -5.71
C MET A 423 -1.07 11.38 -5.67
N ASP A 424 -2.12 11.60 -6.41
CA ASP A 424 -2.86 12.86 -6.50
C ASP A 424 -4.21 12.83 -5.76
N GLY A 425 -4.61 11.68 -5.22
CA GLY A 425 -5.72 11.56 -4.27
C GLY A 425 -5.26 11.86 -2.83
N GLU A 426 -6.19 12.01 -1.89
CA GLU A 426 -5.84 12.16 -0.47
C GLU A 426 -5.13 10.90 0.05
N LEU A 427 -4.01 11.06 0.78
CA LEU A 427 -3.24 9.95 1.35
C LEU A 427 -4.04 9.13 2.38
N LEU A 428 -5.10 9.71 2.92
CA LEU A 428 -6.04 9.03 3.82
C LEU A 428 -6.88 7.94 3.11
N ARG A 429 -7.09 8.02 1.79
CA ARG A 429 -7.91 7.06 1.02
C ARG A 429 -7.47 5.61 1.21
N PRO A 430 -6.20 5.23 0.99
CA PRO A 430 -5.76 3.85 1.20
C PRO A 430 -5.90 3.37 2.65
N ALA A 431 -5.89 4.26 3.65
CA ALA A 431 -6.16 3.91 5.03
C ALA A 431 -7.65 3.63 5.29
N LEU A 432 -8.56 4.29 4.59
CA LEU A 432 -10.01 4.12 4.78
C LEU A 432 -10.60 2.94 4.00
N ILE A 433 -9.97 2.47 2.91
CA ILE A 433 -10.46 1.31 2.14
C ILE A 433 -10.73 0.10 3.05
N PRO A 434 -9.80 -0.34 3.93
CA PRO A 434 -10.03 -1.47 4.82
C PRO A 434 -11.16 -1.24 5.84
N TRP A 435 -11.39 -0.01 6.28
CA TRP A 435 -12.47 0.33 7.21
C TRP A 435 -13.84 0.09 6.59
N VAL A 436 -14.05 0.62 5.38
CA VAL A 436 -15.30 0.42 4.63
C VAL A 436 -15.46 -1.05 4.26
N SER A 437 -14.37 -1.72 3.89
CA SER A 437 -14.37 -3.16 3.59
C SER A 437 -14.90 -3.98 4.77
N VAL A 438 -14.38 -3.76 5.97
CA VAL A 438 -14.83 -4.47 7.18
C VAL A 438 -16.30 -4.14 7.50
N MET A 439 -16.70 -2.87 7.41
CA MET A 439 -18.09 -2.44 7.65
C MET A 439 -19.08 -3.16 6.72
N TRP A 440 -18.69 -3.43 5.50
CA TRP A 440 -19.54 -4.07 4.49
C TRP A 440 -19.25 -5.57 4.29
N ASP A 441 -18.66 -6.22 5.29
CA ASP A 441 -18.36 -7.66 5.28
C ASP A 441 -17.52 -8.11 4.08
N VAL A 442 -16.65 -7.24 3.57
CA VAL A 442 -15.64 -7.59 2.57
C VAL A 442 -14.48 -8.27 3.26
N ASP A 443 -14.14 -9.49 2.82
CA ASP A 443 -13.19 -10.39 3.49
C ASP A 443 -11.72 -10.14 3.13
N GLY A 444 -11.44 -9.34 2.09
CA GLY A 444 -10.07 -9.11 1.63
C GLY A 444 -9.94 -7.96 0.64
N PHE A 445 -8.72 -7.52 0.44
CA PHE A 445 -8.37 -6.47 -0.50
C PHE A 445 -7.19 -6.87 -1.38
N LEU A 446 -7.31 -6.63 -2.67
CA LEU A 446 -6.31 -6.93 -3.68
C LEU A 446 -5.86 -5.65 -4.41
N HIS A 447 -4.58 -5.58 -4.74
CA HIS A 447 -4.06 -4.66 -5.74
C HIS A 447 -2.98 -5.34 -6.60
N TRP A 448 -3.00 -5.10 -7.89
CA TRP A 448 -2.13 -5.76 -8.85
C TRP A 448 -0.68 -5.23 -8.87
N GLY A 449 -0.47 -3.99 -8.43
CA GLY A 449 0.79 -3.25 -8.56
C GLY A 449 1.54 -3.10 -7.24
N TYR A 450 2.39 -4.06 -6.85
CA TYR A 450 3.30 -3.90 -5.71
C TYR A 450 4.57 -3.14 -6.11
N ASN A 451 5.25 -3.63 -7.18
CA ASN A 451 6.55 -3.16 -7.63
C ASN A 451 6.72 -3.31 -9.15
N ARG A 452 5.66 -3.07 -9.92
CA ARG A 452 5.67 -3.26 -11.37
C ARG A 452 6.20 -2.04 -12.09
N TRP A 453 7.50 -1.81 -11.98
CA TRP A 453 8.22 -0.78 -12.72
C TRP A 453 8.56 -1.29 -14.12
N GLN A 454 8.33 -0.49 -15.13
CA GLN A 454 8.69 -0.85 -16.50
C GLN A 454 10.17 -0.53 -16.79
N ARG A 455 11.09 -1.07 -15.97
CA ARG A 455 12.53 -0.79 -16.05
C ARG A 455 13.14 -1.24 -17.38
N ASN A 456 12.67 -2.32 -17.95
CA ASN A 456 13.06 -2.77 -19.29
C ASN A 456 12.68 -1.76 -20.40
N GLN A 457 11.77 -0.84 -20.12
CA GLN A 457 11.39 0.28 -20.99
C GLN A 457 12.01 1.62 -20.52
N GLY A 458 12.94 1.58 -19.57
CA GLY A 458 13.64 2.74 -19.04
C GLY A 458 12.85 3.60 -18.07
N GLN A 459 11.75 3.09 -17.47
CA GLN A 459 11.06 3.80 -16.41
C GLN A 459 11.90 3.87 -15.15
N ASP A 460 12.03 5.07 -14.59
CA ASP A 460 12.58 5.32 -13.26
C ASP A 460 11.42 5.77 -12.34
N PRO A 461 10.95 4.94 -11.38
CA PRO A 461 9.79 5.29 -10.56
C PRO A 461 10.03 6.50 -9.64
N PHE A 462 11.26 6.90 -9.41
CA PHE A 462 11.61 8.11 -8.66
C PHE A 462 11.39 9.39 -9.46
N LYS A 463 11.41 9.31 -10.80
CA LYS A 463 11.27 10.45 -11.71
C LYS A 463 10.00 10.39 -12.55
N GLU A 464 9.53 9.18 -12.83
CA GLU A 464 8.38 8.91 -13.67
C GLU A 464 7.48 7.87 -13.00
N PRO A 465 6.56 8.29 -12.11
CA PRO A 465 5.66 7.38 -11.41
C PRO A 465 4.56 6.79 -12.31
N TYR A 466 4.63 7.05 -13.61
CA TYR A 466 3.76 6.53 -14.65
C TYR A 466 4.48 5.49 -15.50
N PRO A 467 3.79 4.47 -16.04
CA PRO A 467 4.36 3.62 -17.06
C PRO A 467 4.57 4.40 -18.37
N LYS A 468 5.75 4.26 -19.02
CA LYS A 468 6.08 4.93 -20.30
C LYS A 468 5.17 4.47 -21.44
N SER A 469 4.91 3.19 -21.50
CA SER A 469 3.91 2.62 -22.39
C SER A 469 3.33 1.39 -21.72
N TRP A 470 2.04 1.24 -21.79
CA TRP A 470 1.39 -0.03 -21.53
C TRP A 470 1.17 -0.67 -22.91
N GLY A 471 1.94 -1.75 -23.22
CA GLY A 471 1.90 -2.39 -24.53
C GLY A 471 0.48 -2.62 -25.00
N GLY A 472 0.05 -1.88 -26.00
CA GLY A 472 -1.29 -1.99 -26.57
C GLY A 472 -2.40 -1.34 -25.77
N SER A 473 -2.15 -0.43 -24.81
CA SER A 473 -3.23 0.42 -24.31
C SER A 473 -3.74 1.27 -25.47
N ASN A 474 -4.61 0.64 -26.21
CA ASN A 474 -5.35 1.20 -27.29
C ASN A 474 -6.14 2.38 -26.73
N ASN A 475 -6.13 3.51 -27.35
CA ASN A 475 -6.90 4.71 -27.06
C ASN A 475 -6.22 5.81 -26.24
N GLY A 476 -4.88 5.82 -26.10
CA GLY A 476 -4.17 6.91 -25.42
C GLY A 476 -4.43 7.00 -23.90
N ASN A 477 -4.99 5.96 -23.30
CA ASN A 477 -5.18 5.87 -21.86
C ASN A 477 -3.86 5.47 -21.18
N SER A 478 -3.38 6.31 -20.26
CA SER A 478 -2.21 6.01 -19.44
C SER A 478 -2.62 5.81 -17.99
N LEU A 479 -1.92 4.90 -17.30
CA LEU A 479 -2.19 4.63 -15.89
C LEU A 479 -1.77 5.82 -15.02
N PRO A 480 -2.46 6.10 -13.90
CA PRO A 480 -2.15 7.21 -13.02
C PRO A 480 -0.87 6.99 -12.21
N ALA A 481 -0.35 8.09 -11.66
CA ALA A 481 0.83 8.07 -10.81
C ALA A 481 0.63 7.15 -9.61
N GLY A 482 1.54 6.17 -9.45
CA GLY A 482 1.57 5.26 -8.32
C GLY A 482 0.67 4.02 -8.43
N ASP A 483 -0.12 3.85 -9.50
CA ASP A 483 -0.93 2.64 -9.69
C ASP A 483 -0.07 1.37 -9.78
N THR A 484 1.03 1.43 -10.53
CA THR A 484 1.89 0.27 -10.79
C THR A 484 2.74 -0.16 -9.60
N HIS A 485 2.87 0.67 -8.56
CA HIS A 485 3.76 0.38 -7.44
C HIS A 485 3.38 1.11 -6.15
N ILE A 486 3.80 0.51 -5.04
CA ILE A 486 3.66 1.06 -3.68
C ILE A 486 4.99 0.99 -2.91
N VAL A 487 6.03 0.48 -3.54
CA VAL A 487 7.40 0.43 -3.03
C VAL A 487 8.38 0.84 -4.13
N TYR A 488 9.59 1.22 -3.74
CA TYR A 488 10.62 1.72 -4.66
C TYR A 488 11.86 0.84 -4.64
N PRO A 489 12.61 0.74 -5.76
CA PRO A 489 13.85 -0.04 -5.84
C PRO A 489 15.02 0.75 -5.22
N GLY A 490 15.16 0.66 -3.89
CA GLY A 490 16.26 1.29 -3.18
C GLY A 490 17.60 0.58 -3.40
N LYS A 491 18.69 1.20 -2.93
CA LYS A 491 20.07 0.73 -3.17
C LYS A 491 20.30 -0.71 -2.70
N ASP A 492 19.84 -1.04 -1.50
CA ASP A 492 20.12 -2.34 -0.85
C ASP A 492 18.88 -3.21 -0.66
N GLY A 493 17.76 -2.84 -1.26
CA GLY A 493 16.47 -3.51 -1.15
C GLY A 493 15.31 -2.57 -1.39
N PRO A 494 14.07 -3.00 -1.16
CA PRO A 494 12.91 -2.15 -1.34
C PRO A 494 12.86 -1.02 -0.31
N TRP A 495 12.50 0.17 -0.76
CA TRP A 495 12.13 1.28 0.11
C TRP A 495 10.60 1.39 0.17
N PRO A 496 10.03 1.61 1.36
CA PRO A 496 8.59 1.85 1.50
C PRO A 496 8.17 3.19 0.90
N SER A 497 6.86 3.37 0.77
CA SER A 497 6.25 4.65 0.44
C SER A 497 5.33 5.14 1.55
N ALA A 498 5.00 6.43 1.54
CA ALA A 498 3.95 7.01 2.40
C ALA A 498 2.61 6.29 2.19
N ARG A 499 2.29 5.91 0.95
CA ARG A 499 1.08 5.12 0.61
C ARG A 499 1.09 3.72 1.22
N LEU A 500 2.26 3.05 1.29
CA LEU A 500 2.38 1.75 1.96
C LEU A 500 2.10 1.88 3.46
N GLU A 501 2.65 2.90 4.11
CA GLU A 501 2.43 3.13 5.54
C GLU A 501 0.98 3.55 5.83
N ALA A 502 0.35 4.36 4.98
CA ALA A 502 -1.07 4.67 5.09
C ALA A 502 -1.95 3.42 4.93
N THR A 503 -1.64 2.56 3.94
CA THR A 503 -2.31 1.26 3.77
C THR A 503 -2.12 0.36 4.99
N ARG A 504 -0.89 0.29 5.54
CA ARG A 504 -0.58 -0.46 6.76
C ARG A 504 -1.45 -0.02 7.94
N ALA A 505 -1.57 1.30 8.15
CA ALA A 505 -2.41 1.85 9.22
C ALA A 505 -3.87 1.41 9.06
N GLY A 506 -4.42 1.49 7.85
CA GLY A 506 -5.77 1.00 7.56
C GLY A 506 -5.95 -0.49 7.78
N MET A 507 -4.95 -1.31 7.43
CA MET A 507 -5.00 -2.76 7.65
C MET A 507 -4.89 -3.13 9.14
N GLU A 508 -4.13 -2.39 9.96
CA GLU A 508 -4.15 -2.53 11.42
C GLU A 508 -5.55 -2.24 11.97
N ASP A 509 -6.15 -1.17 11.50
CA ASP A 509 -7.47 -0.75 11.96
C ASP A 509 -8.58 -1.70 11.47
N ALA A 510 -8.43 -2.34 10.30
CA ALA A 510 -9.34 -3.41 9.86
C ALA A 510 -9.33 -4.58 10.83
N ASP A 511 -8.18 -4.95 11.36
CA ASP A 511 -8.09 -6.00 12.38
C ASP A 511 -8.75 -5.56 13.69
N LEU A 512 -8.54 -4.31 14.15
CA LEU A 512 -9.21 -3.75 15.32
C LEU A 512 -10.74 -3.70 15.13
N LEU A 513 -11.20 -3.24 13.98
CA LEU A 513 -12.62 -3.20 13.64
C LEU A 513 -13.23 -4.60 13.58
N THR A 514 -12.51 -5.58 13.00
CA THR A 514 -12.94 -6.98 12.98
C THR A 514 -13.08 -7.54 14.39
N MET A 515 -12.13 -7.23 15.28
CA MET A 515 -12.21 -7.61 16.69
C MET A 515 -13.43 -6.96 17.39
N LEU A 516 -13.67 -5.67 17.14
CA LEU A 516 -14.80 -4.94 17.71
C LEU A 516 -16.12 -5.47 17.16
N ARG A 517 -16.24 -5.69 15.85
CA ARG A 517 -17.46 -6.23 15.21
C ARG A 517 -17.87 -7.61 15.72
N ARG A 518 -16.90 -8.47 16.09
CA ARG A 518 -17.17 -9.76 16.74
C ARG A 518 -17.82 -9.60 18.12
N ARG A 519 -17.65 -8.46 18.78
CA ARG A 519 -18.20 -8.14 20.10
C ARG A 519 -19.50 -7.32 19.98
N ASP A 520 -19.47 -6.31 19.12
CA ASP A 520 -20.53 -5.32 18.94
C ASP A 520 -20.45 -4.76 17.50
N LYS A 521 -21.16 -5.42 16.59
CA LYS A 521 -21.17 -5.06 15.17
C LYS A 521 -21.74 -3.66 14.94
N GLU A 522 -22.83 -3.34 15.63
CA GLU A 522 -23.54 -2.06 15.45
C GLU A 522 -22.65 -0.88 15.88
N ARG A 523 -21.99 -1.02 17.02
CA ARG A 523 -21.03 -0.01 17.52
C ARG A 523 -19.85 0.16 16.58
N ALA A 524 -19.25 -0.93 16.10
CA ALA A 524 -18.12 -0.87 15.18
C ALA A 524 -18.50 -0.18 13.86
N ASP A 525 -19.60 -0.60 13.24
CA ASP A 525 -20.11 -0.01 12.00
C ASP A 525 -20.53 1.46 12.22
N GLY A 526 -21.10 1.80 13.37
CA GLY A 526 -21.44 3.18 13.76
C GLY A 526 -20.22 4.09 13.87
N LEU A 527 -19.10 3.58 14.39
CA LEU A 527 -17.83 4.31 14.45
C LEU A 527 -17.27 4.59 13.05
N VAL A 528 -17.28 3.60 12.16
CA VAL A 528 -16.82 3.79 10.77
C VAL A 528 -17.68 4.84 10.05
N ARG A 529 -19.02 4.80 10.22
CA ARG A 529 -19.94 5.76 9.56
C ARG A 529 -19.73 7.21 9.96
N ARG A 530 -19.04 7.50 11.05
CA ARG A 530 -18.63 8.87 11.40
C ARG A 530 -17.67 9.50 10.41
N ILE A 531 -16.85 8.69 9.76
CA ILE A 531 -15.84 9.16 8.80
C ILE A 531 -16.11 8.68 7.38
N ALA A 532 -16.65 7.46 7.19
CA ALA A 532 -16.93 6.90 5.88
C ALA A 532 -18.22 6.08 5.88
N ARG A 533 -19.12 6.35 4.93
CA ARG A 533 -20.34 5.57 4.69
C ARG A 533 -20.23 4.65 3.48
N GLY A 534 -19.21 4.84 2.66
CA GLY A 534 -18.91 4.08 1.47
C GLY A 534 -17.55 4.44 0.90
N PHE A 535 -17.16 3.80 -0.21
CA PHE A 535 -15.86 4.04 -0.85
C PHE A 535 -15.76 5.38 -1.60
N GLN A 536 -16.86 6.09 -1.78
CA GLN A 536 -16.91 7.43 -2.34
C GLN A 536 -17.55 8.46 -1.39
N ASP A 537 -18.11 8.02 -0.28
CA ASP A 537 -18.77 8.88 0.71
C ASP A 537 -17.98 8.86 2.02
N TYR A 538 -17.01 9.74 2.15
CA TYR A 538 -16.11 9.87 3.28
C TYR A 538 -15.69 11.32 3.51
N THR A 539 -15.22 11.59 4.73
CA THR A 539 -14.64 12.89 5.12
C THR A 539 -13.12 12.78 5.11
N PRO A 540 -12.39 13.52 4.27
CA PRO A 540 -10.93 13.46 4.17
C PRO A 540 -10.27 14.27 5.31
N SER A 541 -10.40 13.82 6.55
CA SER A 541 -9.89 14.49 7.76
C SER A 541 -9.05 13.54 8.59
N CYS A 542 -7.74 13.79 8.66
CA CYS A 542 -6.82 13.01 9.51
C CYS A 542 -7.20 13.17 10.99
N LYS A 543 -7.62 14.35 11.43
CA LYS A 543 -8.10 14.59 12.78
C LYS A 543 -9.29 13.68 13.12
N LEU A 544 -10.31 13.63 12.27
CA LEU A 544 -11.48 12.76 12.47
C LEU A 544 -11.10 11.28 12.46
N TYR A 545 -10.18 10.88 11.58
CA TYR A 545 -9.64 9.52 11.56
C TYR A 545 -9.01 9.16 12.92
N ARG A 546 -8.14 10.02 13.48
CA ARG A 546 -7.50 9.82 14.78
C ARG A 546 -8.52 9.75 15.92
N GLU A 547 -9.54 10.60 15.90
CA GLU A 547 -10.63 10.58 16.89
C GLU A 547 -11.41 9.25 16.86
N VAL A 548 -11.82 8.81 15.67
CA VAL A 548 -12.56 7.55 15.52
C VAL A 548 -11.69 6.35 15.89
N ARG A 549 -10.40 6.34 15.49
CA ARG A 549 -9.45 5.28 15.87
C ARG A 549 -9.27 5.18 17.38
N ARG A 550 -9.17 6.30 18.08
CA ARG A 550 -9.16 6.36 19.55
C ARG A 550 -10.41 5.71 20.15
N ASP A 551 -11.58 6.02 19.60
CA ASP A 551 -12.85 5.47 20.09
C ASP A 551 -12.98 3.96 19.83
N ILE A 552 -12.42 3.44 18.71
CA ILE A 552 -12.32 2.00 18.45
C ILE A 552 -11.44 1.32 19.51
N LEU A 553 -10.28 1.87 19.81
CA LEU A 553 -9.35 1.33 20.81
C LEU A 553 -9.98 1.34 22.21
N ARG A 554 -10.62 2.43 22.62
CA ARG A 554 -11.36 2.54 23.89
C ARG A 554 -12.52 1.55 23.97
N ALA A 555 -13.23 1.34 22.85
CA ALA A 555 -14.30 0.34 22.80
C ALA A 555 -13.79 -1.09 23.00
N LEU A 556 -12.61 -1.39 22.49
CA LEU A 556 -11.96 -2.69 22.66
C LEU A 556 -11.42 -2.91 24.08
N GLU A 557 -10.97 -1.86 24.78
CA GLU A 557 -10.53 -1.93 26.18
C GLU A 557 -11.68 -2.09 27.15
N SER A 558 -12.86 -1.53 26.83
CA SER A 558 -14.01 -1.63 27.71
C SER A 558 -14.45 -3.08 27.89
N LYS A 559 -14.56 -3.53 29.15
CA LYS A 559 -15.20 -4.83 29.44
C LYS A 559 -16.65 -4.76 28.96
N ILE A 560 -17.12 -5.81 28.31
CA ILE A 560 -18.53 -5.94 28.00
C ILE A 560 -19.28 -5.94 29.34
N VAL A 561 -20.02 -4.87 29.61
CA VAL A 561 -21.06 -4.93 30.63
C VAL A 561 -22.12 -5.86 30.04
N LYS A 562 -22.14 -7.11 30.52
CA LYS A 562 -23.19 -8.11 30.17
C LYS A 562 -24.52 -7.70 30.75
#